data_c6a5d66bede8b18819328a09d35a4137
#
_entry.id   c6a5d66bede8b18819328a09d35a4137
#
_cell.length_a   1.000
_cell.length_b   1.000
_cell.length_c   1.000
_cell.angle_alpha   90.00
_cell.angle_beta   90.00
_cell.angle_gamma   90.00
#
_symmetry.space_group_name_H-M   'P 1'
#
loop_
_entity.id
_entity.type
_entity.pdbx_description
1 polymer ?
#
loop_
_entity_poly.entity_id
_entity_poly.type
_entity_poly.pdbx_seq_one_letter_code
_entity_poly.pdbx_strand_id
1 'polypeptide(L)'
;MNMITNHLPTAELQALDAAHHMHPFTDSNGLATKGARVITRGKGVWLTDSEGNQIIDGMAGLWCVNIGYGRKELAEVAARQMEELAYYNTFFQTTHVPAIALAAKIAEVAPGDLNHVFFAGSGSEANDTNIRLVRRY
;
A
#
# COMPACT_ATOMS: atom_id res chain seq x y z
N MET A 1 14.30 -19.02 -6.76
CA MET A 1 12.99 -18.43 -7.07
C MET A 1 13.24 -17.32 -8.08
N ASN A 2 12.92 -17.54 -9.36
CA ASN A 2 13.09 -16.49 -10.38
C ASN A 2 12.06 -15.40 -10.08
N MET A 3 12.52 -14.25 -9.60
CA MET A 3 11.66 -13.08 -9.57
C MET A 3 11.25 -12.77 -11.00
N ILE A 4 9.94 -12.72 -11.26
CA ILE A 4 9.41 -12.18 -12.50
C ILE A 4 9.88 -10.73 -12.53
N THR A 5 10.89 -10.47 -13.33
CA THR A 5 11.51 -9.15 -13.39
C THR A 5 10.83 -8.31 -14.47
N ASN A 6 10.95 -7.00 -14.39
CA ASN A 6 10.41 -6.02 -15.35
C ASN A 6 10.97 -6.16 -16.78
N HIS A 7 11.48 -7.36 -17.14
CA HIS A 7 12.12 -7.65 -18.43
C HIS A 7 11.26 -8.52 -19.36
N LEU A 8 10.11 -9.04 -18.87
CA LEU A 8 9.19 -9.76 -19.74
C LEU A 8 8.46 -8.80 -20.68
N PRO A 9 8.23 -9.20 -21.94
CA PRO A 9 7.37 -8.44 -22.85
C PRO A 9 5.98 -8.20 -22.29
N THR A 10 5.37 -7.08 -22.63
CA THR A 10 4.01 -6.72 -22.17
C THR A 10 3.00 -7.84 -22.40
N ALA A 11 3.05 -8.49 -23.57
CA ALA A 11 2.13 -9.58 -23.90
C ALA A 11 2.25 -10.79 -22.95
N GLU A 12 3.47 -11.14 -22.53
CA GLU A 12 3.69 -12.22 -21.57
C GLU A 12 3.19 -11.85 -20.16
N LEU A 13 3.41 -10.60 -19.74
CA LEU A 13 2.89 -10.09 -18.46
C LEU A 13 1.36 -10.10 -18.47
N GLN A 14 0.73 -9.66 -19.56
CA GLN A 14 -0.72 -9.68 -19.71
C GLN A 14 -1.29 -11.11 -19.75
N ALA A 15 -0.59 -12.06 -20.37
CA ALA A 15 -1.01 -13.46 -20.38
C ALA A 15 -0.96 -14.10 -18.97
N LEU A 16 0.09 -13.81 -18.20
CA LEU A 16 0.20 -14.26 -16.81
C LEU A 16 -0.86 -13.62 -15.92
N ASP A 17 -1.10 -12.34 -16.09
CA ASP A 17 -2.13 -11.59 -15.38
C ASP A 17 -3.52 -12.18 -15.64
N ALA A 18 -3.89 -12.37 -16.91
CA ALA A 18 -5.17 -12.96 -17.30
C ALA A 18 -5.37 -14.40 -16.80
N ALA A 19 -4.29 -15.16 -16.67
CA ALA A 19 -4.36 -16.55 -16.21
C ALA A 19 -4.50 -16.69 -14.68
N HIS A 20 -4.00 -15.73 -13.90
CA HIS A 20 -3.79 -15.94 -12.48
C HIS A 20 -4.28 -14.81 -11.57
N HIS A 21 -4.62 -13.64 -12.09
CA HIS A 21 -4.98 -12.47 -11.29
C HIS A 21 -6.44 -12.07 -11.48
N MET A 22 -7.19 -12.00 -10.40
CA MET A 22 -8.55 -11.46 -10.38
C MET A 22 -8.52 -9.98 -9.98
N HIS A 23 -8.87 -9.09 -10.91
CA HIS A 23 -8.89 -7.65 -10.66
C HIS A 23 -10.16 -7.20 -9.95
N PRO A 24 -10.07 -6.47 -8.81
CA PRO A 24 -11.22 -5.82 -8.20
C PRO A 24 -11.68 -4.61 -9.05
N PHE A 25 -12.97 -4.27 -8.96
CA PHE A 25 -13.57 -3.09 -9.59
C PHE A 25 -13.29 -2.95 -11.10
N THR A 26 -13.20 -4.07 -11.81
CA THR A 26 -12.78 -4.11 -13.22
C THR A 26 -13.82 -4.84 -14.06
N ASP A 27 -14.12 -4.30 -15.26
CA ASP A 27 -14.88 -5.02 -16.27
C ASP A 27 -14.01 -6.17 -16.82
N SER A 28 -14.34 -7.41 -16.45
CA SER A 28 -13.61 -8.60 -16.84
C SER A 28 -13.59 -8.85 -18.36
N ASN A 29 -14.68 -8.49 -19.06
CA ASN A 29 -14.75 -8.65 -20.51
C ASN A 29 -13.85 -7.64 -21.24
N GLY A 30 -13.88 -6.40 -20.78
CA GLY A 30 -12.98 -5.36 -21.27
C GLY A 30 -11.52 -5.69 -21.00
N LEU A 31 -11.20 -6.21 -19.81
CA LEU A 31 -9.86 -6.64 -19.44
C LEU A 31 -9.37 -7.80 -20.30
N ALA A 32 -10.20 -8.83 -20.51
CA ALA A 32 -9.86 -9.97 -21.35
C ALA A 32 -9.60 -9.60 -22.82
N THR A 33 -10.26 -8.54 -23.31
CA THR A 33 -10.10 -8.09 -24.69
C THR A 33 -8.89 -7.19 -24.90
N LYS A 34 -8.61 -6.27 -23.94
CA LYS A 34 -7.60 -5.22 -24.09
C LYS A 34 -6.29 -5.54 -23.36
N GLY A 35 -6.31 -6.47 -22.41
CA GLY A 35 -5.22 -6.70 -21.47
C GLY A 35 -5.11 -5.59 -20.40
N ALA A 36 -4.42 -5.90 -19.32
CA ALA A 36 -4.10 -4.92 -18.29
C ALA A 36 -2.99 -3.96 -18.74
N ARG A 37 -3.08 -2.69 -18.36
CA ARG A 37 -1.94 -1.78 -18.46
C ARG A 37 -0.96 -2.12 -17.31
N VAL A 38 0.23 -2.57 -17.66
CA VAL A 38 1.23 -2.99 -16.68
C VAL A 38 2.11 -1.80 -16.30
N ILE A 39 2.00 -1.33 -15.08
CA ILE A 39 2.83 -0.24 -14.53
C ILE A 39 4.13 -0.83 -14.00
N THR A 40 5.27 -0.30 -14.45
CA THR A 40 6.60 -0.83 -14.15
C THR A 40 7.46 0.07 -13.27
N ARG A 41 7.21 1.38 -13.30
CA ARG A 41 7.99 2.36 -12.52
C ARG A 41 7.13 3.54 -12.09
N GLY A 42 7.58 4.20 -11.01
CA GLY A 42 7.02 5.47 -10.55
C GLY A 42 8.12 6.41 -10.08
N LYS A 43 7.99 7.72 -10.39
CA LYS A 43 8.88 8.78 -9.89
C LYS A 43 8.11 10.09 -9.74
N GLY A 44 8.11 10.65 -8.54
CA GLY A 44 7.29 11.82 -8.21
C GLY A 44 5.82 11.54 -8.48
N VAL A 45 5.20 12.23 -9.41
CA VAL A 45 3.80 12.02 -9.84
C VAL A 45 3.68 11.20 -11.13
N TRP A 46 4.79 10.74 -11.68
CA TRP A 46 4.82 10.05 -12.96
C TRP A 46 4.90 8.53 -12.80
N LEU A 47 4.08 7.82 -13.55
CA LEU A 47 4.15 6.39 -13.75
C LEU A 47 4.70 6.09 -15.14
N THR A 48 5.36 4.94 -15.28
CA THR A 48 5.78 4.42 -16.58
C THR A 48 5.20 3.01 -16.72
N ASP A 49 4.53 2.73 -17.84
CA ASP A 49 4.03 1.41 -18.16
C ASP A 49 5.10 0.52 -18.83
N SER A 50 4.75 -0.73 -19.09
CA SER A 50 5.64 -1.71 -19.74
C SER A 50 5.99 -1.40 -21.19
N GLU A 51 5.26 -0.49 -21.82
CA GLU A 51 5.52 -0.02 -23.18
C GLU A 51 6.35 1.27 -23.20
N GLY A 52 6.69 1.80 -22.02
CA GLY A 52 7.49 3.01 -21.84
C GLY A 52 6.69 4.31 -21.84
N ASN A 53 5.36 4.25 -21.90
CA ASN A 53 4.53 5.45 -21.85
C ASN A 53 4.57 6.07 -20.45
N GLN A 54 4.66 7.40 -20.40
CA GLN A 54 4.59 8.16 -19.16
C GLN A 54 3.16 8.65 -18.89
N ILE A 55 2.70 8.46 -17.66
CA ILE A 55 1.34 8.77 -17.25
C ILE A 55 1.41 9.57 -15.95
N ILE A 56 0.64 10.65 -15.84
CA ILE A 56 0.45 11.35 -14.56
C ILE A 56 -0.50 10.52 -13.68
N ASP A 57 -0.06 10.21 -12.49
CA ASP A 57 -0.90 9.55 -11.48
C ASP A 57 -1.72 10.58 -10.70
N GLY A 58 -2.86 10.97 -11.25
CA GLY A 58 -3.81 11.87 -10.60
C GLY A 58 -4.58 11.26 -9.44
N MET A 59 -4.45 9.94 -9.22
CA MET A 59 -5.10 9.21 -8.14
C MET A 59 -4.18 8.91 -6.94
N ALA A 60 -2.91 9.29 -7.01
CA ALA A 60 -1.91 9.00 -5.99
C ALA A 60 -1.90 7.51 -5.57
N GLY A 61 -1.87 6.59 -6.55
CA GLY A 61 -1.92 5.15 -6.30
C GLY A 61 -3.19 4.70 -5.58
N LEU A 62 -4.31 5.32 -5.84
CA LEU A 62 -5.58 5.20 -5.11
C LEU A 62 -5.43 5.64 -3.64
N TRP A 63 -4.96 6.89 -3.43
CA TRP A 63 -4.82 7.56 -2.12
C TRP A 63 -3.68 7.05 -1.23
N CYS A 64 -2.80 6.22 -1.78
CA CYS A 64 -1.74 5.56 -1.00
C CYS A 64 -0.36 6.21 -1.17
N VAL A 65 -0.17 7.08 -2.19
CA VAL A 65 1.14 7.66 -2.56
C VAL A 65 1.07 9.19 -2.56
N ASN A 66 0.55 9.77 -1.49
CA ASN A 66 0.32 11.22 -1.37
C ASN A 66 1.61 12.06 -1.45
N ILE A 67 2.76 11.48 -1.14
CA ILE A 67 4.06 12.14 -1.16
C ILE A 67 4.87 11.83 -2.43
N GLY A 68 4.28 11.12 -3.39
CA GLY A 68 4.90 10.73 -4.66
C GLY A 68 5.77 9.47 -4.56
N TYR A 69 6.14 8.97 -5.74
CA TYR A 69 6.94 7.76 -5.93
C TYR A 69 8.44 8.02 -5.83
N GLY A 70 9.21 6.97 -5.51
CA GLY A 70 10.67 6.98 -5.57
C GLY A 70 11.36 7.77 -4.45
N ARG A 71 10.74 7.87 -3.30
CA ARG A 71 11.30 8.51 -2.08
C ARG A 71 12.34 7.59 -1.45
N LYS A 72 13.60 7.85 -1.74
CA LYS A 72 14.73 7.02 -1.26
C LYS A 72 14.83 6.98 0.25
N GLU A 73 14.62 8.09 0.90
CA GLU A 73 14.68 8.21 2.35
C GLU A 73 13.67 7.30 3.06
N LEU A 74 12.51 7.05 2.47
CA LEU A 74 11.52 6.12 3.01
C LEU A 74 11.93 4.66 2.78
N ALA A 75 12.47 4.36 1.60
CA ALA A 75 12.97 3.02 1.29
C ALA A 75 14.12 2.63 2.22
N GLU A 76 15.04 3.55 2.50
CA GLU A 76 16.18 3.34 3.42
C GLU A 76 15.72 3.13 4.87
N VAL A 77 14.73 3.91 5.34
CA VAL A 77 14.16 3.72 6.68
C VAL A 77 13.47 2.37 6.79
N ALA A 78 12.68 1.98 5.77
CA ALA A 78 12.00 0.68 5.74
C ALA A 78 13.01 -0.48 5.72
N ALA A 79 14.08 -0.39 4.92
CA ALA A 79 15.11 -1.42 4.86
C ALA A 79 15.80 -1.61 6.22
N ARG A 80 16.25 -0.52 6.86
CA ARG A 80 16.87 -0.59 8.20
C ARG A 80 15.94 -1.19 9.25
N GLN A 81 14.65 -0.79 9.24
CA GLN A 81 13.69 -1.33 10.18
C GLN A 81 13.44 -2.82 9.95
N MET A 82 13.41 -3.28 8.69
CA MET A 82 13.26 -4.70 8.35
C MET A 82 14.47 -5.54 8.77
N GLU A 83 15.68 -4.97 8.71
CA GLU A 83 16.91 -5.61 9.20
C GLU A 83 16.92 -5.74 10.73
N GLU A 84 16.45 -4.72 11.45
CA GLU A 84 16.45 -4.70 12.93
C GLU A 84 15.28 -5.52 13.49
N LEU A 85 14.06 -5.26 13.02
CA LEU A 85 12.84 -5.95 13.43
C LEU A 85 11.78 -5.83 12.32
N ALA A 86 11.69 -6.86 11.48
CA ALA A 86 10.77 -6.86 10.34
C ALA A 86 9.30 -6.86 10.75
N TYR A 87 8.97 -7.57 11.81
CA TYR A 87 7.59 -7.66 12.35
C TYR A 87 7.60 -8.11 13.81
N TYR A 88 6.72 -7.55 14.60
CA TYR A 88 6.25 -8.12 15.85
C TYR A 88 4.81 -7.68 16.14
N ASN A 89 4.06 -8.50 16.84
CA ASN A 89 2.68 -8.18 17.20
C ASN A 89 2.61 -7.19 18.38
N THR A 90 1.46 -6.55 18.52
CA THR A 90 1.15 -5.66 19.67
C THR A 90 0.09 -6.26 20.60
N PHE A 91 -0.06 -7.59 20.60
CA PHE A 91 -0.95 -8.33 21.50
C PHE A 91 -0.22 -8.77 22.77
N PHE A 92 -0.96 -9.27 23.73
CA PHE A 92 -0.45 -9.93 24.94
C PHE A 92 0.55 -9.07 25.73
N GLN A 93 0.29 -7.76 25.86
CA GLN A 93 1.12 -6.80 26.60
C GLN A 93 2.50 -6.56 25.95
N THR A 94 2.64 -6.82 24.67
CA THR A 94 3.85 -6.53 23.91
C THR A 94 3.64 -5.37 22.93
N THR A 95 4.70 -4.68 22.60
CA THR A 95 4.72 -3.61 21.59
C THR A 95 6.14 -3.44 21.04
N HIS A 96 6.33 -2.51 20.12
CA HIS A 96 7.63 -2.20 19.53
C HIS A 96 7.79 -0.69 19.28
N VAL A 97 9.03 -0.23 19.26
CA VAL A 97 9.37 1.20 19.22
C VAL A 97 8.67 1.98 18.09
N PRO A 98 8.64 1.53 16.83
CA PRO A 98 7.94 2.26 15.77
C PRO A 98 6.44 2.45 16.03
N ALA A 99 5.74 1.46 16.59
CA ALA A 99 4.32 1.60 16.90
C ALA A 99 4.08 2.65 18.00
N ILE A 100 4.91 2.64 19.05
CA ILE A 100 4.84 3.64 20.13
C ILE A 100 5.07 5.05 19.56
N ALA A 101 6.14 5.24 18.81
CA ALA A 101 6.50 6.53 18.23
C ALA A 101 5.42 7.06 17.27
N LEU A 102 4.85 6.20 16.43
CA LEU A 102 3.78 6.58 15.51
C LEU A 102 2.50 6.94 16.27
N ALA A 103 2.12 6.16 17.29
CA ALA A 103 0.94 6.46 18.10
C ALA A 103 1.07 7.82 18.80
N ALA A 104 2.23 8.11 19.41
CA ALA A 104 2.51 9.40 20.01
C ALA A 104 2.42 10.55 18.98
N LYS A 105 2.99 10.34 17.79
CA LYS A 105 2.94 11.36 16.72
C LYS A 105 1.52 11.61 16.19
N ILE A 106 0.72 10.57 16.07
CA ILE A 106 -0.69 10.72 15.67
C ILE A 106 -1.47 11.48 16.75
N ALA A 107 -1.25 11.19 18.02
CA ALA A 107 -1.91 11.90 19.13
C ALA A 107 -1.59 13.40 19.14
N GLU A 108 -0.36 13.81 18.78
CA GLU A 108 0.02 15.24 18.68
C GLU A 108 -0.76 15.99 17.57
N VAL A 109 -1.14 15.31 16.49
CA VAL A 109 -1.78 15.96 15.33
C VAL A 109 -3.28 15.69 15.24
N ALA A 110 -3.80 14.78 16.05
CA ALA A 110 -5.21 14.47 16.11
C ALA A 110 -6.03 15.64 16.67
N PRO A 111 -7.27 15.86 16.22
CA PRO A 111 -8.10 16.94 16.73
C PRO A 111 -8.61 16.64 18.15
N GLY A 112 -8.78 17.68 18.95
CA GLY A 112 -9.35 17.59 20.31
C GLY A 112 -8.47 16.78 21.27
N ASP A 113 -9.09 15.85 21.98
CA ASP A 113 -8.47 14.98 22.98
C ASP A 113 -8.29 13.52 22.51
N LEU A 114 -8.33 13.28 21.20
CA LEU A 114 -8.12 11.95 20.60
C LEU A 114 -6.65 11.54 20.71
N ASN A 115 -6.31 10.91 21.83
CA ASN A 115 -4.92 10.61 22.20
C ASN A 115 -4.59 9.10 22.33
N HIS A 116 -5.52 8.23 21.97
CA HIS A 116 -5.31 6.78 21.92
C HIS A 116 -5.48 6.26 20.50
N VAL A 117 -4.50 5.50 20.01
CA VAL A 117 -4.43 5.03 18.63
C VAL A 117 -4.55 3.51 18.56
N PHE A 118 -5.49 3.04 17.76
CA PHE A 118 -5.60 1.64 17.38
C PHE A 118 -5.25 1.50 15.91
N PHE A 119 -4.22 0.71 15.61
CA PHE A 119 -3.79 0.47 14.24
C PHE A 119 -4.63 -0.65 13.61
N ALA A 120 -5.16 -0.40 12.41
CA ALA A 120 -5.93 -1.33 11.61
C ALA A 120 -5.36 -1.42 10.19
N GLY A 121 -5.64 -2.53 9.50
CA GLY A 121 -5.16 -2.75 8.13
C GLY A 121 -5.97 -2.03 7.05
N SER A 122 -7.17 -1.54 7.40
CA SER A 122 -8.06 -0.85 6.45
C SER A 122 -9.08 0.03 7.17
N GLY A 123 -9.71 0.96 6.43
CA GLY A 123 -10.82 1.77 6.93
C GLY A 123 -12.03 0.92 7.35
N SER A 124 -12.29 -0.19 6.67
CA SER A 124 -13.38 -1.11 7.04
C SER A 124 -13.13 -1.79 8.38
N GLU A 125 -11.91 -2.26 8.64
CA GLU A 125 -11.52 -2.81 9.94
C GLU A 125 -11.58 -1.76 11.06
N ALA A 126 -11.13 -0.54 10.76
CA ALA A 126 -11.23 0.57 11.71
C ALA A 126 -12.69 0.87 12.08
N ASN A 127 -13.60 0.90 11.10
CA ASN A 127 -15.02 1.12 11.34
C ASN A 127 -15.67 -0.04 12.12
N ASP A 128 -15.36 -1.30 11.81
CA ASP A 128 -15.84 -2.45 12.58
C ASP A 128 -15.37 -2.38 14.04
N THR A 129 -14.12 -2.02 14.26
CA THR A 129 -13.56 -1.81 15.59
C THR A 129 -14.27 -0.67 16.32
N ASN A 130 -14.50 0.46 15.66
CA ASN A 130 -15.22 1.61 16.25
C ASN A 130 -16.64 1.22 16.66
N ILE A 131 -17.39 0.49 15.82
CA ILE A 131 -18.73 0.00 16.15
C ILE A 131 -18.70 -0.90 17.39
N ARG A 132 -17.72 -1.79 17.50
CA ARG A 132 -17.56 -2.66 18.68
C ARG A 132 -17.25 -1.88 19.95
N LEU A 133 -16.38 -0.87 19.85
CA LEU A 133 -16.06 0.01 20.97
C LEU A 133 -17.30 0.77 21.46
N VAL A 134 -18.03 1.42 20.55
CA VAL A 134 -19.26 2.17 20.89
C VAL A 134 -20.33 1.27 21.51
N ARG A 135 -20.46 0.01 21.09
CA ARG A 135 -21.42 -0.93 21.70
C ARG A 135 -21.04 -1.37 23.10
N ARG A 136 -19.79 -1.25 23.45
CA ARG A 136 -19.28 -1.67 24.76
C ARG A 136 -19.26 -0.52 25.79
N TYR A 137 -19.31 0.71 25.30
CA TYR A 137 -19.33 1.92 26.12
C TYR A 137 -20.75 2.31 26.48
#